data_0baadf7323f593392d4db86450b59d11
#
_entry.id   0baadf7323f593392d4db86450b59d11
#
_cell.length_a   1.000
_cell.length_b   1.000
_cell.length_c   1.000
_cell.angle_alpha   90.00
_cell.angle_beta   90.00
_cell.angle_gamma   90.00
#
_symmetry.space_group_name_H-M   'P 1'
#
loop_
_entity.id
_entity.type
_entity.pdbx_description
1 polymer ?
#
loop_
_entity_poly.entity_id
_entity_poly.type
_entity_poly.pdbx_seq_one_letter_code
_entity_poly.pdbx_strand_id
1 'polypeptide(L)'
;MLRVEDISLDFGGETVILTIPSSKTNQLANTTKLVINSCNNRVICPVKIMINYLNARPKVQGALFCHLNHKYLTRYQVVSVLKSALKFRKLNPNDFNTHSFRIGAATSFSVLGKSDDEIKKLGRWKSSAFSNYIRI
;
A
#
# COMPACT_ATOMS: atom_id res chain seq x y z
N MET A 1 0.94 1.06 13.40
CA MET A 1 -0.27 1.52 12.66
C MET A 1 0.05 2.90 12.10
N LEU A 2 -0.22 3.15 10.81
CA LEU A 2 -0.01 4.48 10.21
C LEU A 2 -1.01 5.49 10.79
N ARG A 3 -0.53 6.69 11.08
CA ARG A 3 -1.29 7.81 11.60
C ARG A 3 -1.43 8.92 10.56
N VAL A 4 -2.31 9.88 10.80
CA VAL A 4 -2.51 11.02 9.89
C VAL A 4 -1.23 11.86 9.77
N GLU A 5 -0.48 11.99 10.83
CA GLU A 5 0.80 12.70 10.88
C GLU A 5 1.93 12.03 10.09
N ASP A 6 1.76 10.74 9.74
CA ASP A 6 2.74 9.97 8.97
C ASP A 6 2.59 10.19 7.45
N ILE A 7 1.61 10.97 7.01
CA ILE A 7 1.38 11.25 5.59
C ILE A 7 1.57 12.75 5.31
N SER A 8 2.24 13.04 4.21
CA SER A 8 2.33 14.38 3.64
C SER A 8 2.12 14.35 2.14
N LEU A 9 1.61 15.45 1.61
CA LEU A 9 1.47 15.70 0.19
C LEU A 9 2.52 16.75 -0.21
N ASP A 10 3.07 16.63 -1.40
CA ASP A 10 3.89 17.72 -1.96
C ASP A 10 3.02 18.92 -2.38
N PHE A 11 3.66 20.05 -2.62
CA PHE A 11 2.98 21.31 -2.94
C PHE A 11 2.17 21.26 -4.25
N GLY A 12 2.45 20.32 -5.15
CA GLY A 12 1.71 20.13 -6.40
C GLY A 12 0.59 19.11 -6.31
N GLY A 13 0.48 18.37 -5.19
CA GLY A 13 -0.48 17.27 -5.05
C GLY A 13 -0.20 16.08 -5.98
N GLU A 14 1.04 15.96 -6.48
CA GLU A 14 1.44 14.89 -7.40
C GLU A 14 2.17 13.75 -6.71
N THR A 15 2.55 13.95 -5.45
CA THR A 15 3.30 12.97 -4.67
C THR A 15 2.73 12.85 -3.26
N VAL A 16 2.58 11.60 -2.83
CA VAL A 16 2.28 11.24 -1.44
C VAL A 16 3.53 10.68 -0.81
N ILE A 17 3.92 11.22 0.35
CA ILE A 17 5.03 10.74 1.15
C ILE A 17 4.48 10.09 2.42
N LEU A 18 4.75 8.81 2.60
CA LEU A 18 4.42 8.07 3.82
C LEU A 18 5.68 7.90 4.66
N THR A 19 5.67 8.44 5.86
CA THR A 19 6.71 8.21 6.84
C THR A 19 6.34 6.98 7.66
N ILE A 20 7.01 5.86 7.41
CA ILE A 20 6.74 4.61 8.11
C ILE A 20 7.58 4.58 9.37
N PRO A 21 6.97 4.60 10.58
CA PRO A 21 7.72 4.48 11.81
C PRO A 21 8.45 3.15 11.87
N SER A 22 9.53 3.08 12.63
CA SER A 22 10.37 1.90 12.74
C SER A 22 9.52 0.67 13.08
N SER A 23 9.74 -0.42 12.36
CA SER A 23 9.10 -1.71 12.66
C SER A 23 9.93 -2.49 13.66
N LYS A 24 9.32 -3.49 14.34
CA LYS A 24 9.99 -4.39 15.30
C LYS A 24 11.26 -5.07 14.75
N THR A 25 11.41 -5.12 13.43
CA THR A 25 12.59 -5.70 12.75
C THR A 25 13.67 -4.68 12.41
N ASN A 26 13.43 -3.40 12.67
CA ASN A 26 14.39 -2.33 12.42
C ASN A 26 14.77 -1.68 13.77
N GLN A 27 15.68 -2.32 14.50
CA GLN A 27 16.16 -1.87 15.81
C GLN A 27 17.00 -0.58 15.74
N LEU A 28 17.48 -0.20 14.56
CA LEU A 28 18.07 1.10 14.30
C LEU A 28 16.94 2.06 13.91
N ALA A 29 16.67 3.04 14.74
CA ALA A 29 15.56 4.01 14.74
C ALA A 29 15.35 4.84 13.44
N ASN A 30 15.60 4.29 12.27
CA ASN A 30 15.47 4.98 11.00
C ASN A 30 14.04 4.87 10.47
N THR A 31 13.32 5.99 10.52
CA THR A 31 12.06 6.16 9.79
C THR A 31 12.28 5.94 8.30
N THR A 32 11.41 5.14 7.66
CA THR A 32 11.48 4.93 6.22
C THR A 32 10.45 5.80 5.54
N LYS A 33 10.88 6.65 4.61
CA LYS A 33 9.97 7.41 3.74
C LYS A 33 9.67 6.59 2.50
N LEU A 34 8.39 6.42 2.22
CA LEU A 34 7.88 5.84 0.98
C LEU A 34 7.27 6.95 0.13
N VAL A 35 7.86 7.19 -1.03
CA VAL A 35 7.38 8.19 -1.98
C VAL A 35 6.51 7.49 -3.03
N ILE A 36 5.29 7.96 -3.21
CA ILE A 36 4.31 7.45 -4.17
C ILE A 36 3.97 8.59 -5.12
N ASN A 37 4.31 8.43 -6.39
CA ASN A 37 4.04 9.43 -7.42
C ASN A 37 2.66 9.20 -8.05
N SER A 38 2.07 10.27 -8.56
CA SER A 38 0.86 10.22 -9.36
C SER A 38 1.08 9.42 -10.66
N CYS A 39 0.01 8.90 -11.22
CA CYS A 39 0.03 8.27 -12.52
C CYS A 39 -1.08 8.84 -13.42
N ASN A 40 -0.92 8.67 -14.73
CA ASN A 40 -1.85 9.22 -15.72
C ASN A 40 -3.26 8.62 -15.64
N ASN A 41 -3.40 7.40 -15.14
CA ASN A 41 -4.72 6.78 -14.97
C ASN A 41 -5.41 7.35 -13.73
N ARG A 42 -6.39 8.22 -13.96
CA ARG A 42 -7.13 8.91 -12.89
C ARG A 42 -7.93 7.99 -11.98
N VAL A 43 -8.36 6.84 -12.48
CA VAL A 43 -9.23 5.90 -11.75
C VAL A 43 -8.44 5.12 -10.68
N ILE A 44 -7.21 4.75 -11.00
CA ILE A 44 -6.36 3.93 -10.13
C ILE A 44 -5.15 4.69 -9.57
N CYS A 45 -5.08 6.02 -9.78
CA CYS A 45 -3.98 6.83 -9.28
C CYS A 45 -3.98 6.85 -7.74
N PRO A 46 -2.97 6.27 -7.08
CA PRO A 46 -2.94 6.17 -5.62
C PRO A 46 -2.90 7.54 -4.93
N VAL A 47 -2.26 8.52 -5.55
CA VAL A 47 -2.18 9.89 -5.04
C VAL A 47 -3.56 10.54 -5.04
N LYS A 48 -4.29 10.49 -6.15
CA LYS A 48 -5.64 11.07 -6.25
C LYS A 48 -6.63 10.39 -5.32
N ILE A 49 -6.56 9.06 -5.22
CA ILE A 49 -7.39 8.29 -4.30
C ILE A 49 -7.09 8.71 -2.85
N MET A 50 -5.81 8.88 -2.51
CA MET A 50 -5.41 9.31 -1.17
C MET A 50 -5.88 10.73 -0.86
N ILE A 51 -5.75 11.68 -1.79
CA ILE A 51 -6.26 13.05 -1.63
C ILE A 51 -7.77 13.04 -1.41
N ASN A 52 -8.52 12.32 -2.23
CA ASN A 52 -9.98 12.19 -2.09
C ASN A 52 -10.35 11.61 -0.72
N TYR A 53 -9.64 10.57 -0.30
CA TYR A 53 -9.85 9.98 1.02
C TYR A 53 -9.54 10.97 2.16
N LEU A 54 -8.42 11.68 2.11
CA LEU A 54 -8.03 12.68 3.11
C LEU A 54 -9.03 13.83 3.20
N ASN A 55 -9.67 14.20 2.09
CA ASN A 55 -10.71 15.22 2.07
C ASN A 55 -12.03 14.71 2.71
N ALA A 56 -12.38 13.45 2.47
CA ALA A 56 -13.62 12.86 2.95
C ALA A 56 -13.55 12.33 4.39
N ARG A 57 -12.34 11.95 4.87
CA ARG A 57 -12.19 11.38 6.21
C ARG A 57 -12.47 12.41 7.31
N PRO A 58 -12.91 11.98 8.51
CA PRO A 58 -13.03 12.86 9.66
C PRO A 58 -11.72 13.58 9.97
N LYS A 59 -11.82 14.88 10.29
CA LYS A 59 -10.65 15.74 10.62
C LYS A 59 -10.20 15.52 12.07
N VAL A 60 -9.93 14.27 12.42
CA VAL A 60 -9.46 13.86 13.74
C VAL A 60 -8.05 13.29 13.66
N GLN A 61 -7.29 13.47 14.72
CA GLN A 61 -5.98 12.83 14.86
C GLN A 61 -6.13 11.32 15.07
N GLY A 62 -5.04 10.59 14.91
CA GLY A 62 -5.01 9.15 15.14
C GLY A 62 -4.79 8.34 13.87
N ALA A 63 -5.44 7.20 13.74
CA ALA A 63 -5.23 6.30 12.60
C ALA A 63 -5.48 6.98 11.26
N LEU A 64 -4.56 6.78 10.30
CA LEU A 64 -4.72 7.28 8.94
C LEU A 64 -6.03 6.75 8.32
N PHE A 65 -6.26 5.45 8.41
CA PHE A 65 -7.47 4.81 7.88
C PHE A 65 -8.49 4.58 8.99
N CYS A 66 -9.63 5.24 8.88
CA CYS A 66 -10.75 5.13 9.82
C CYS A 66 -12.09 5.26 9.09
N HIS A 67 -13.15 4.83 9.76
CA HIS A 67 -14.54 5.05 9.36
C HIS A 67 -15.00 6.48 9.69
N LEU A 68 -16.14 6.89 9.11
CA LEU A 68 -16.75 8.19 9.41
C LEU A 68 -17.11 8.35 10.90
N ASN A 69 -17.35 7.26 11.61
CA ASN A 69 -17.58 7.24 13.06
C ASN A 69 -16.30 7.13 13.89
N HIS A 70 -15.15 7.43 13.31
CA HIS A 70 -13.80 7.45 13.90
C HIS A 70 -13.24 6.09 14.29
N LYS A 71 -13.98 4.98 14.12
CA LYS A 71 -13.47 3.65 14.40
C LYS A 71 -12.39 3.25 13.40
N TYR A 72 -11.38 2.54 13.86
CA TYR A 72 -10.27 2.08 13.03
C TYR A 72 -10.73 1.07 11.99
N LEU A 73 -10.16 1.14 10.81
CA LEU A 73 -10.35 0.14 9.78
C LEU A 73 -9.64 -1.15 10.20
N THR A 74 -10.38 -2.25 10.28
CA THR A 74 -9.85 -3.55 10.64
C THR A 74 -9.35 -4.33 9.42
N ARG A 75 -8.39 -5.24 9.64
CA ARG A 75 -7.93 -6.15 8.58
C ARG A 75 -9.10 -6.97 8.00
N TYR A 76 -10.03 -7.40 8.85
CA TYR A 76 -11.20 -8.17 8.41
C TYR A 76 -12.03 -7.37 7.39
N GLN A 77 -12.29 -6.11 7.65
CA GLN A 77 -13.05 -5.25 6.73
C GLN A 77 -12.34 -5.06 5.39
N VAL A 78 -11.02 -4.83 5.39
CA VAL A 78 -10.24 -4.74 4.16
C VAL A 78 -10.32 -6.03 3.34
N VAL A 79 -10.16 -7.18 4.00
CA VAL A 79 -10.26 -8.50 3.35
C VAL A 79 -11.68 -8.76 2.83
N SER A 80 -12.71 -8.34 3.58
CA SER A 80 -14.11 -8.47 3.14
C SER A 80 -14.38 -7.70 1.85
N VAL A 81 -13.93 -6.45 1.77
CA VAL A 81 -14.04 -5.63 0.55
C VAL A 81 -13.29 -6.27 -0.61
N LEU A 82 -12.06 -6.74 -0.39
CA LEU A 82 -11.29 -7.46 -1.41
C LEU A 82 -12.06 -8.68 -1.92
N LYS A 83 -12.57 -9.52 -1.03
CA LYS A 83 -13.34 -10.72 -1.41
C LYS A 83 -14.62 -10.37 -2.18
N SER A 84 -15.31 -9.30 -1.82
CA SER A 84 -16.48 -8.81 -2.55
C SER A 84 -16.12 -8.35 -3.96
N ALA A 85 -15.02 -7.62 -4.13
CA ALA A 85 -14.53 -7.19 -5.42
C ALA A 85 -14.13 -8.38 -6.33
N LEU A 86 -13.47 -9.40 -5.76
CA LEU A 86 -13.13 -10.63 -6.48
C LEU A 86 -14.37 -11.38 -6.95
N LYS A 87 -15.39 -11.54 -6.08
CA LYS A 87 -16.67 -12.15 -6.46
C LYS A 87 -17.37 -11.39 -7.58
N PHE A 88 -17.38 -10.06 -7.50
CA PHE A 88 -17.93 -9.21 -8.56
C PHE A 88 -17.25 -9.46 -9.91
N ARG A 89 -15.94 -9.71 -9.90
CA ARG A 89 -15.15 -10.06 -11.09
C ARG A 89 -15.20 -11.55 -11.45
N LYS A 90 -16.05 -12.34 -10.79
CA LYS A 90 -16.17 -13.80 -10.97
C LYS A 90 -14.86 -14.57 -10.72
N LEU A 91 -14.00 -14.04 -9.87
CA LEU A 91 -12.78 -14.70 -9.41
C LEU A 91 -13.07 -15.43 -8.08
N ASN A 92 -12.40 -16.57 -7.86
CA ASN A 92 -12.55 -17.31 -6.61
C ASN A 92 -11.85 -16.53 -5.46
N PRO A 93 -12.58 -16.05 -4.44
CA PRO A 93 -11.98 -15.26 -3.36
C PRO A 93 -11.02 -16.04 -2.47
N ASN A 94 -10.99 -17.37 -2.54
CA ASN A 94 -10.11 -18.21 -1.73
C ASN A 94 -8.69 -18.26 -2.29
N ASP A 95 -8.51 -17.96 -3.57
CA ASP A 95 -7.20 -17.96 -4.23
C ASP A 95 -6.41 -16.68 -3.94
N PHE A 96 -7.04 -15.69 -3.28
CA PHE A 96 -6.47 -14.37 -3.07
C PHE A 96 -6.56 -13.93 -1.60
N ASN A 97 -5.52 -13.20 -1.19
CA ASN A 97 -5.47 -12.56 0.12
C ASN A 97 -4.66 -11.24 0.04
N THR A 98 -4.41 -10.59 1.17
CA THR A 98 -3.63 -9.34 1.18
C THR A 98 -2.19 -9.53 0.70
N HIS A 99 -1.65 -10.75 0.78
CA HIS A 99 -0.31 -11.08 0.28
C HIS A 99 -0.25 -11.13 -1.25
N SER A 100 -1.39 -11.37 -1.91
CA SER A 100 -1.47 -11.45 -3.37
C SER A 100 -1.06 -10.14 -4.05
N PHE A 101 -1.31 -8.98 -3.42
CA PHE A 101 -0.81 -7.69 -3.94
C PHE A 101 0.72 -7.65 -3.99
N ARG A 102 1.38 -8.21 -2.99
CA ARG A 102 2.84 -8.26 -2.91
C ARG A 102 3.43 -9.24 -3.92
N ILE A 103 2.78 -10.38 -4.09
CA ILE A 103 3.11 -11.40 -5.10
C ILE A 103 2.95 -10.78 -6.50
N GLY A 104 1.80 -10.19 -6.78
CA GLY A 104 1.51 -9.58 -8.08
C GLY A 104 2.51 -8.47 -8.44
N ALA A 105 2.85 -7.60 -7.48
CA ALA A 105 3.82 -6.54 -7.71
C ALA A 105 5.21 -7.10 -8.05
N ALA A 106 5.72 -8.08 -7.29
CA ALA A 106 7.02 -8.69 -7.54
C ALA A 106 7.06 -9.39 -8.91
N THR A 107 6.01 -10.15 -9.24
CA THR A 107 5.88 -10.82 -10.53
C THR A 107 5.83 -9.82 -11.69
N SER A 108 5.02 -8.77 -11.57
CA SER A 108 4.92 -7.73 -12.60
C SER A 108 6.24 -7.02 -12.84
N PHE A 109 6.98 -6.68 -11.78
CA PHE A 109 8.28 -6.05 -11.94
C PHE A 109 9.31 -6.98 -12.60
N SER A 110 9.28 -8.27 -12.27
CA SER A 110 10.13 -9.27 -12.90
C SER A 110 9.81 -9.40 -14.40
N VAL A 111 8.54 -9.49 -14.76
CA VAL A 111 8.09 -9.54 -16.18
C VAL A 111 8.48 -8.27 -16.94
N LEU A 112 8.49 -7.11 -16.28
CA LEU A 112 8.94 -5.84 -16.85
C LEU A 112 10.48 -5.73 -16.93
N GLY A 113 11.21 -6.79 -16.62
CA GLY A 113 12.68 -6.82 -16.71
C GLY A 113 13.42 -6.03 -15.65
N LYS A 114 12.76 -5.72 -14.52
CA LYS A 114 13.43 -5.09 -13.39
C LYS A 114 14.45 -6.02 -12.77
N SER A 115 15.62 -5.49 -12.42
CA SER A 115 16.65 -6.26 -11.73
C SER A 115 16.19 -6.69 -10.33
N ASP A 116 16.80 -7.76 -9.83
CA ASP A 116 16.54 -8.27 -8.47
C ASP A 116 16.71 -7.21 -7.40
N ASP A 117 17.71 -6.34 -7.55
CA ASP A 117 17.97 -5.28 -6.58
C ASP A 117 16.92 -4.18 -6.63
N GLU A 118 16.40 -3.85 -7.81
CA GLU A 118 15.24 -2.94 -7.93
C GLU A 118 13.99 -3.54 -7.28
N ILE A 119 13.70 -4.82 -7.55
CA ILE A 119 12.54 -5.53 -6.96
C ILE A 119 12.67 -5.56 -5.44
N LYS A 120 13.85 -5.93 -4.91
CA LYS A 120 14.14 -5.91 -3.47
C LYS A 120 13.89 -4.54 -2.87
N LYS A 121 14.41 -3.49 -3.49
CA LYS A 121 14.27 -2.11 -3.03
C LYS A 121 12.80 -1.67 -3.02
N LEU A 122 12.06 -1.89 -4.10
CA LEU A 122 10.65 -1.55 -4.23
C LEU A 122 9.79 -2.31 -3.23
N GLY A 123 10.03 -3.61 -3.06
CA GLY A 123 9.31 -4.46 -2.11
C GLY A 123 9.83 -4.39 -0.68
N ARG A 124 10.92 -3.65 -0.43
CA ARG A 124 11.56 -3.55 0.89
C ARG A 124 11.95 -4.91 1.47
N TRP A 125 12.46 -5.81 0.63
CA TRP A 125 12.99 -7.09 1.08
C TRP A 125 14.45 -6.96 1.48
N LYS A 126 14.80 -7.47 2.66
CA LYS A 126 16.19 -7.50 3.17
C LYS A 126 16.98 -8.71 2.67
N SER A 127 16.30 -9.72 2.15
CA SER A 127 16.92 -10.99 1.71
C SER A 127 16.45 -11.37 0.32
N SER A 128 16.99 -12.47 -0.22
CA SER A 128 16.55 -13.09 -1.47
C SER A 128 15.14 -13.71 -1.40
N ALA A 129 14.49 -13.70 -0.25
CA ALA A 129 13.14 -14.26 -0.08
C ALA A 129 12.08 -13.64 -1.03
N PHE A 130 12.37 -12.51 -1.67
CA PHE A 130 11.50 -11.92 -2.70
C PHE A 130 11.29 -12.85 -3.89
N SER A 131 12.28 -13.70 -4.26
CA SER A 131 12.17 -14.66 -5.36
C SER A 131 11.01 -15.64 -5.17
N ASN A 132 10.68 -15.99 -3.92
CA ASN A 132 9.53 -16.83 -3.59
C ASN A 132 8.18 -16.16 -3.89
N TYR A 133 8.16 -14.86 -4.19
CA TYR A 133 6.97 -14.10 -4.55
C TYR A 133 6.79 -13.98 -6.08
N ILE A 134 7.81 -14.31 -6.87
CA ILE A 134 7.73 -14.25 -8.33
C ILE A 134 7.04 -15.53 -8.82
N ARG A 135 5.97 -15.36 -9.61
CA ARG A 135 5.18 -16.42 -10.22
C ARG A 135 5.18 -16.20 -11.74
N ILE A 136 6.13 -16.81 -12.43
CA ILE A 136 6.24 -16.80 -13.89
C ILE A 136 5.90 -18.19 -14.41
#